data_d0e985c315eb01dbca283cbbda30d019
#
_entry.id   d0e985c315eb01dbca283cbbda30d019
#
_cell.length_a   1.000
_cell.length_b   1.000
_cell.length_c   1.000
_cell.angle_alpha   90.00
_cell.angle_beta   90.00
_cell.angle_gamma   90.00
#
_symmetry.space_group_name_H-M   'P 1'
#
loop_
_entity.id
_entity.type
_entity.pdbx_description
1 polymer ?
#
loop_
_entity_poly.entity_id
_entity_poly.type
_entity_poly.pdbx_seq_one_letter_code
_entity_poly.pdbx_strand_id
1 'polypeptide(L)' 'MLFEVFRQEKKGQAFQHAGSVEAPDAAFADAWAREQYGRRGESEALWLVPRESIHAITDWADEFDLKYRRVDGYSTQSR' A
#
# COMPACT_ATOMS: atom_id res chain seq x y z
N MET A 1 12.30 9.27 -8.15
CA MET A 1 11.57 8.77 -6.97
C MET A 1 10.68 7.62 -7.37
N LEU A 2 10.63 6.63 -6.53
CA LEU A 2 9.79 5.46 -6.81
C LEU A 2 8.45 5.61 -6.10
N PHE A 3 7.36 5.42 -6.85
CA PHE A 3 6.02 5.50 -6.29
C PHE A 3 5.31 4.17 -6.49
N GLU A 4 4.49 3.81 -5.51
CA GLU A 4 3.65 2.62 -5.62
C GLU A 4 2.25 3.08 -5.96
N VAL A 5 1.60 2.33 -6.85
CA VAL A 5 0.25 2.67 -7.32
C VAL A 5 -0.71 1.63 -6.80
N PHE A 6 -1.77 2.08 -6.16
CA PHE A 6 -2.85 1.21 -5.71
C PHE A 6 -4.11 1.62 -6.43
N ARG A 7 -4.94 0.64 -6.72
CA ARG A 7 -6.12 0.94 -7.52
C ARG A 7 -7.34 0.27 -6.92
N GLN A 8 -8.45 0.98 -7.00
CA GLN A 8 -9.76 0.47 -6.62
C GLN A 8 -10.54 0.30 -7.91
N GLU A 9 -10.90 -0.92 -8.24
CA GLU A 9 -11.57 -1.17 -9.49
C GLU A 9 -13.01 -0.71 -9.47
N LYS A 10 -13.69 -0.96 -8.38
CA LYS A 10 -15.08 -0.57 -8.23
C LYS A 10 -15.28 0.08 -6.88
N LYS A 11 -16.24 0.99 -6.83
CA LYS A 11 -16.54 1.70 -5.62
C LYS A 11 -16.84 0.71 -4.50
N GLY A 12 -16.25 0.92 -3.36
CA GLY A 12 -16.46 0.08 -2.21
C GLY A 12 -15.52 -1.09 -2.08
N GLN A 13 -14.76 -1.38 -3.12
CA GLN A 13 -13.79 -2.46 -3.05
C GLN A 13 -12.50 -1.98 -2.40
N ALA A 14 -11.72 -2.92 -1.91
CA ALA A 14 -10.43 -2.59 -1.33
C ALA A 14 -9.47 -2.14 -2.42
N PHE A 15 -8.55 -1.25 -2.07
CA PHE A 15 -7.49 -0.86 -2.97
C PHE A 15 -6.47 -1.97 -3.03
N GLN A 16 -5.98 -2.25 -4.21
CA GLN A 16 -4.99 -3.30 -4.41
C GLN A 16 -3.77 -2.73 -5.10
N HIS A 17 -2.62 -3.27 -4.79
CA HIS A 17 -1.39 -2.83 -5.40
C HIS A 17 -1.42 -3.14 -6.89
N ALA A 18 -1.20 -2.13 -7.72
CA ALA A 18 -1.27 -2.29 -9.16
C ALA A 18 0.09 -2.26 -9.82
N GLY A 19 1.05 -1.57 -9.22
CA GLY A 19 2.36 -1.49 -9.81
C GLY A 19 3.18 -0.38 -9.21
N SER A 20 4.31 -0.08 -9.85
CA SER A 20 5.22 0.95 -9.39
C SER A 20 5.62 1.81 -10.57
N VAL A 21 6.02 3.04 -10.26
CA VAL A 21 6.50 3.93 -11.30
C VAL A 21 7.67 4.72 -10.75
N GLU A 22 8.71 4.84 -11.57
CA GLU A 22 9.84 5.68 -11.25
C GLU A 22 9.59 7.03 -11.93
N ALA A 23 9.59 8.10 -11.15
CA ALA A 23 9.24 9.42 -11.69
C ALA A 23 10.04 10.49 -10.97
N PRO A 24 10.27 11.62 -11.64
CA PRO A 24 11.02 12.71 -10.99
C PRO A 24 10.24 13.39 -9.88
N ASP A 25 8.91 13.37 -9.97
CA ASP A 25 8.10 14.00 -8.94
C ASP A 25 6.70 13.41 -8.97
N ALA A 26 5.89 13.86 -8.03
CA ALA A 26 4.54 13.31 -7.88
C ALA A 26 3.64 13.68 -9.05
N ALA A 27 3.83 14.84 -9.64
CA ALA A 27 3.00 15.26 -10.75
C ALA A 27 3.19 14.34 -11.96
N PHE A 28 4.42 13.96 -12.23
CA PHE A 28 4.71 13.04 -13.31
C PHE A 28 4.13 11.67 -13.01
N ALA A 29 4.30 11.21 -11.78
CA ALA A 29 3.78 9.90 -11.39
C ALA A 29 2.26 9.87 -11.48
N ASP A 30 1.61 10.97 -11.11
CA ASP A 30 0.18 11.09 -11.21
C ASP A 30 -0.29 10.94 -12.64
N ALA A 31 0.33 11.67 -13.55
CA ALA A 31 -0.03 11.63 -14.97
C ALA A 31 0.17 10.23 -15.54
N TRP A 32 1.29 9.59 -15.16
CA TRP A 32 1.59 8.26 -15.66
C TRP A 32 0.57 7.25 -15.12
N ALA A 33 0.22 7.35 -13.86
CA ALA A 33 -0.72 6.40 -13.27
C ALA A 33 -2.09 6.52 -13.91
N ARG A 34 -2.55 7.75 -14.16
CA ARG A 34 -3.82 7.95 -14.84
C ARG A 34 -3.81 7.34 -16.23
N GLU A 35 -2.68 7.47 -16.91
CA GLU A 35 -2.55 6.92 -18.24
C GLU A 35 -2.61 5.40 -18.21
N GLN A 36 -1.94 4.79 -17.24
CA GLN A 36 -1.81 3.35 -17.21
C GLN A 36 -3.02 2.64 -16.61
N TYR A 37 -3.64 3.24 -15.60
CA TYR A 37 -4.66 2.53 -14.84
C TYR A 37 -6.00 3.24 -14.82
N GLY A 38 -6.09 4.46 -15.31
CA GLY A 38 -7.33 5.21 -15.22
C GLY A 38 -8.08 5.36 -16.53
N ARG A 39 -7.58 4.76 -17.57
CA ARG A 39 -8.19 4.95 -18.88
C ARG A 39 -9.49 4.18 -18.99
N ARG A 40 -10.46 4.78 -19.68
CA ARG A 40 -11.72 4.12 -20.00
C ARG A 40 -12.48 3.66 -18.77
N GLY A 41 -12.26 4.32 -17.66
CA GLY A 41 -12.99 3.96 -16.47
C GLY A 41 -12.60 2.63 -15.88
N GLU A 42 -11.37 2.20 -16.11
CA GLU A 42 -10.91 0.93 -15.57
C GLU A 42 -10.79 0.94 -14.06
N SER A 43 -10.66 2.11 -13.49
CA SER A 43 -10.47 2.21 -12.04
C SER A 43 -11.38 3.29 -11.50
N GLU A 44 -11.95 3.02 -10.34
CA GLU A 44 -12.76 4.01 -9.65
C GLU A 44 -11.86 5.05 -8.98
N ALA A 45 -10.74 4.62 -8.43
CA ALA A 45 -9.83 5.52 -7.75
C ALA A 45 -8.42 4.93 -7.76
N LEU A 46 -7.44 5.82 -7.64
CA LEU A 46 -6.04 5.42 -7.58
C LEU A 46 -5.38 6.10 -6.40
N TRP A 47 -4.49 5.39 -5.74
CA TRP A 47 -3.62 5.97 -4.73
C TRP A 47 -2.21 5.95 -5.27
N LEU A 48 -1.49 7.02 -5.02
CA LEU A 48 -0.10 7.14 -5.41
C LEU A 48 0.70 7.41 -4.15
N VAL A 49 1.59 6.49 -3.80
CA VAL A 49 2.30 6.55 -2.54
C VAL A 49 3.79 6.53 -2.79
N PRO A 50 4.54 7.55 -2.34
CA PRO A 50 6.00 7.47 -2.45
C PRO A 50 6.49 6.24 -1.71
N ARG A 51 7.35 5.48 -2.35
CA ARG A 51 7.83 4.24 -1.74
C ARG A 51 8.47 4.48 -0.40
N GLU A 52 9.17 5.58 -0.25
CA GLU A 52 9.84 5.89 1.00
C GLU A 52 8.87 6.14 2.14
N SER A 53 7.60 6.38 1.84
CA SER A 53 6.60 6.60 2.88
C SER A 53 6.01 5.31 3.39
N ILE A 54 6.35 4.19 2.78
CA ILE A 54 5.83 2.89 3.18
C ILE A 54 6.74 2.33 4.25
N HIS A 55 6.15 2.02 5.38
CA HIS A 55 6.89 1.41 6.48
C HIS A 55 6.87 -0.10 6.29
N ALA A 56 7.99 -0.66 5.88
CA ALA A 56 8.06 -2.09 5.60
C ALA A 56 8.41 -2.85 6.87
N ILE A 57 7.68 -3.91 7.11
CA ILE A 57 7.95 -4.77 8.26
C ILE A 57 8.37 -6.10 7.66
N THR A 58 9.65 -6.41 7.77
CA THR A 58 10.18 -7.60 7.13
C THR A 58 10.58 -8.69 8.11
N ASP A 59 10.71 -8.32 9.36
CA ASP A 59 11.07 -9.30 10.39
C ASP A 59 9.98 -9.43 11.43
N TRP A 60 8.76 -9.09 11.04
CA TRP A 60 7.68 -9.01 12.00
C TRP A 60 7.34 -10.35 12.64
N ALA A 61 7.61 -11.41 11.95
CA ALA A 61 7.23 -12.71 12.49
C ALA A 61 7.99 -13.01 13.80
N ASP A 62 9.28 -12.77 13.80
CA ASP A 62 10.08 -13.02 14.98
C ASP A 62 9.70 -12.07 16.10
N GLU A 63 9.58 -10.80 15.75
CA GLU A 63 9.24 -9.82 16.76
C GLU A 63 7.84 -10.03 17.28
N PHE A 64 6.94 -10.38 16.42
CA PHE A 64 5.57 -10.62 16.80
C PHE A 64 5.50 -11.75 17.82
N ASP A 65 6.19 -12.83 17.54
CA ASP A 65 6.23 -13.97 18.45
C ASP A 65 6.76 -13.57 19.81
N LEU A 66 7.85 -12.84 19.82
CA LEU A 66 8.45 -12.44 21.07
C LEU A 66 7.54 -11.56 21.89
N LYS A 67 6.92 -10.61 21.24
CA LYS A 67 6.05 -9.69 21.94
C LYS A 67 4.81 -10.39 22.48
N TYR A 68 4.26 -11.25 21.72
CA TYR A 68 3.04 -11.90 22.14
C TYR A 68 3.29 -12.91 23.22
N ARG A 69 4.44 -13.53 23.21
CA ARG A 69 4.78 -14.44 24.29
C ARG A 69 4.98 -13.73 25.59
N ARG A 70 5.50 -12.52 25.51
CA ARG A 70 5.71 -11.77 26.71
C ARG A 70 4.44 -11.27 27.33
N VAL A 71 3.45 -11.01 26.49
CA VAL A 71 2.21 -10.46 26.99
C VAL A 71 1.11 -11.46 26.87
N ASP A 72 1.46 -12.68 26.94
CA ASP A 72 0.56 -13.69 26.71
C ASP A 72 -0.64 -13.65 27.59
N GLY A 73 -0.62 -13.34 28.70
CA GLY A 73 -1.79 -13.20 29.46
C GLY A 73 -2.64 -12.06 29.04
N TYR A 74 -2.15 -11.30 28.24
CA TYR A 74 -2.82 -10.12 27.87
C TYR A 74 -3.76 -10.35 26.71
N SER A 75 -3.84 -11.14 26.13
CA SER A 75 -4.51 -11.19 25.14
C SER A 75 -5.70 -11.44 24.69
N THR A 76 -5.36 -11.26 24.84
CA THR A 76 -5.83 -11.30 24.32
C THR A 76 -6.61 -10.91 24.03
N GLN A 77 -6.28 -10.62 23.90
CA GLN A 77 -6.42 -10.19 23.67
C GLN A 77 -6.88 -9.82 23.31
N SER A 78 -6.99 -9.87 23.21
CA SER A 78 -6.95 -9.57 22.98
C SER A 78 -7.23 -9.51 22.60
N ARG A 79 -7.53 -9.80 22.35
CA ARG A 79 -7.13 -9.81 22.03
C ARG A 79 -7.63 -9.77 21.73
#